data_94535b367b229f0263c081b3ec241eec
#
_entry.id   94535b367b229f0263c081b3ec241eec
#
_cell.length_a   1.000
_cell.length_b   1.000
_cell.length_c   1.000
_cell.angle_alpha   90.00
_cell.angle_beta   90.00
_cell.angle_gamma   90.00
#
_symmetry.space_group_name_H-M   'P 1'
#
loop_
_entity.id
_entity.type
_entity.pdbx_description
1 polymer ?
#
loop_
_entity_poly.entity_id
_entity_poly.type
_entity_poly.pdbx_seq_one_letter_code
_entity_poly.pdbx_strand_id
1 'polypeptide(L)'
;KSNFILANSDGFCNGYKSSSFTASCVAVAKNENSMERDYEFTSKCHLEDISNPSELGRNAATQTIKKLNPKKIGSNKLSIIFDKRISKGFLSSFAGAISASSIARGTSFLKDKLNQLIFSNSINIIDKPDLIKGMGSQCFDSEGVKTDTLKLVSNGILENYLVDTYNGKKLNLKSNGRSGGTTNLYLENGNINYEDLLKSHSKILYVTETIGHGTNLVTGDYSVGATGFLVENGEFKYPVNEITIAGNFNEMFKNITLANDLE
;
A
#
# COMPACT_ATOMS: atom_id res chain seq x y z
N LYS A 1 -23.47 1.47 -6.00
CA LYS A 1 -23.82 0.05 -6.27
C LYS A 1 -23.64 -0.21 -7.76
N SER A 2 -22.98 -1.30 -8.11
CA SER A 2 -22.74 -1.71 -9.49
C SER A 2 -23.02 -3.20 -9.66
N ASN A 3 -23.38 -3.58 -10.88
CA ASN A 3 -23.47 -4.97 -11.32
C ASN A 3 -22.40 -5.18 -12.38
N PHE A 4 -21.56 -6.17 -12.19
CA PHE A 4 -20.59 -6.60 -13.18
C PHE A 4 -21.05 -7.92 -13.80
N ILE A 5 -21.06 -7.99 -15.13
CA ILE A 5 -21.38 -9.20 -15.90
C ILE A 5 -20.28 -9.38 -16.93
N LEU A 6 -19.73 -10.57 -17.01
CA LEU A 6 -18.76 -10.97 -18.03
C LEU A 6 -19.33 -12.16 -18.79
N ALA A 7 -19.29 -12.06 -20.13
CA ALA A 7 -19.55 -13.16 -21.04
C ALA A 7 -18.46 -13.21 -22.12
N ASN A 8 -18.07 -14.41 -22.53
CA ASN A 8 -17.09 -14.61 -23.59
C ASN A 8 -17.53 -15.70 -24.59
N SER A 9 -16.80 -15.83 -25.70
CA SER A 9 -17.07 -16.80 -26.76
C SER A 9 -16.87 -18.27 -26.31
N ASP A 10 -16.15 -18.51 -25.23
CA ASP A 10 -15.89 -19.85 -24.70
C ASP A 10 -17.02 -20.37 -23.82
N GLY A 11 -18.14 -19.64 -23.78
CA GLY A 11 -19.34 -20.02 -23.05
C GLY A 11 -19.38 -19.58 -21.58
N PHE A 12 -18.40 -18.82 -21.10
CA PHE A 12 -18.46 -18.24 -19.77
C PHE A 12 -19.47 -17.09 -19.76
N CYS A 13 -20.42 -17.13 -18.81
CA CYS A 13 -21.34 -16.04 -18.53
C CYS A 13 -21.64 -16.02 -17.04
N ASN A 14 -21.13 -15.02 -16.32
CA ASN A 14 -21.36 -14.88 -14.88
C ASN A 14 -21.27 -13.42 -14.47
N GLY A 15 -21.73 -13.11 -13.25
CA GLY A 15 -21.71 -11.74 -12.73
C GLY A 15 -21.76 -11.70 -11.22
N TYR A 16 -21.42 -10.53 -10.69
CA TYR A 16 -21.55 -10.23 -9.27
C TYR A 16 -21.97 -8.78 -9.05
N LYS A 17 -22.49 -8.52 -7.85
CA LYS A 17 -22.89 -7.17 -7.43
C LYS A 17 -21.87 -6.65 -6.44
N SER A 18 -21.58 -5.36 -6.53
CA SER A 18 -20.73 -4.66 -5.58
C SER A 18 -21.34 -3.34 -5.14
N SER A 19 -20.93 -2.85 -3.99
CA SER A 19 -21.24 -1.51 -3.52
C SER A 19 -20.02 -0.91 -2.83
N SER A 20 -19.87 0.40 -2.96
CA SER A 20 -18.88 1.16 -2.23
C SER A 20 -19.47 2.49 -1.77
N PHE A 21 -19.09 2.89 -0.59
CA PHE A 21 -19.45 4.17 0.02
C PHE A 21 -18.15 4.79 0.52
N THR A 22 -17.93 6.05 0.19
CA THR A 22 -16.73 6.78 0.58
C THR A 22 -17.15 8.13 1.15
N ALA A 23 -16.58 8.48 2.27
CA ALA A 23 -16.63 9.83 2.83
C ALA A 23 -15.22 10.31 3.07
N SER A 24 -14.96 11.58 2.76
CA SER A 24 -13.66 12.20 2.99
C SER A 24 -13.80 13.65 3.43
N CYS A 25 -12.84 14.13 4.19
CA CYS A 25 -12.73 15.52 4.59
C CYS A 25 -11.30 15.98 4.38
N VAL A 26 -11.12 17.15 3.77
CA VAL A 26 -9.84 17.84 3.67
C VAL A 26 -9.93 19.08 4.54
N ALA A 27 -8.98 19.26 5.44
CA ALA A 27 -8.85 20.44 6.27
C ALA A 27 -7.64 21.27 5.82
N VAL A 28 -7.78 22.59 5.92
CA VAL A 28 -6.69 23.55 5.69
C VAL A 28 -6.56 24.42 6.93
N ALA A 29 -5.35 24.53 7.47
CA ALA A 29 -5.02 25.44 8.57
C ALA A 29 -3.99 26.45 8.09
N LYS A 30 -4.13 27.69 8.51
CA LYS A 30 -3.22 28.78 8.19
C LYS A 30 -2.94 29.61 9.43
N ASN A 31 -1.68 30.00 9.59
CA ASN A 31 -1.24 31.04 10.51
C ASN A 31 -0.37 32.06 9.76
N GLU A 32 0.32 32.94 10.48
CA GLU A 32 1.16 33.97 9.87
C GLU A 32 2.34 33.40 9.05
N ASN A 33 2.83 32.20 9.39
CA ASN A 33 4.09 31.66 8.87
C ASN A 33 3.90 30.47 7.91
N SER A 34 2.75 29.78 7.96
CA SER A 34 2.54 28.57 7.16
C SER A 34 1.08 28.34 6.86
N MET A 35 0.83 27.59 5.79
CA MET A 35 -0.47 27.06 5.42
C MET A 35 -0.29 25.58 5.10
N GLU A 36 -0.99 24.73 5.83
CA GLU A 36 -0.88 23.28 5.73
C GLU A 36 -2.25 22.66 5.50
N ARG A 37 -2.25 21.48 4.91
CA ARG A 37 -3.45 20.67 4.69
C ARG A 37 -3.24 19.23 5.15
N ASP A 38 -4.32 18.59 5.56
CA ASP A 38 -4.37 17.14 5.72
C ASP A 38 -5.78 16.64 5.41
N TYR A 39 -5.97 15.34 5.37
CA TYR A 39 -7.23 14.71 5.04
C TYR A 39 -7.48 13.50 5.93
N GLU A 40 -8.76 13.15 6.01
CA GLU A 40 -9.20 11.87 6.56
C GLU A 40 -10.27 11.28 5.65
N PHE A 41 -10.33 9.97 5.53
CA PHE A 41 -11.32 9.30 4.70
C PHE A 41 -11.71 7.94 5.26
N THR A 42 -12.86 7.47 4.83
CA THR A 42 -13.32 6.10 5.04
C THR A 42 -13.93 5.58 3.75
N SER A 43 -13.68 4.31 3.43
CA SER A 43 -14.30 3.60 2.30
C SER A 43 -14.75 2.23 2.76
N LYS A 44 -16.03 1.91 2.56
CA LYS A 44 -16.64 0.64 3.01
C LYS A 44 -17.62 0.11 1.97
N CYS A 45 -17.89 -1.19 1.99
CA CYS A 45 -18.90 -1.83 1.14
C CYS A 45 -20.33 -1.51 1.57
N HIS A 46 -20.55 -1.16 2.83
CA HIS A 46 -21.86 -0.86 3.40
C HIS A 46 -21.89 0.53 4.02
N LEU A 47 -23.03 1.21 3.90
CA LEU A 47 -23.17 2.58 4.38
C LEU A 47 -23.07 2.65 5.91
N GLU A 48 -23.60 1.67 6.60
CA GLU A 48 -23.56 1.54 8.07
C GLU A 48 -22.16 1.37 8.64
N ASP A 49 -21.20 0.93 7.83
CA ASP A 49 -19.80 0.73 8.24
C ASP A 49 -18.93 1.99 8.06
N ILE A 50 -19.50 3.06 7.47
CA ILE A 50 -18.79 4.34 7.27
C ILE A 50 -18.53 5.01 8.63
N SER A 51 -17.32 5.49 8.85
CA SER A 51 -16.96 6.24 10.04
C SER A 51 -17.79 7.52 10.18
N ASN A 52 -18.03 7.94 11.42
CA ASN A 52 -18.81 9.15 11.70
C ASN A 52 -18.20 10.39 11.00
N PRO A 53 -18.95 11.13 10.16
CA PRO A 53 -18.44 12.30 9.44
C PRO A 53 -17.85 13.40 10.36
N SER A 54 -18.40 13.57 11.56
CA SER A 54 -17.88 14.54 12.54
C SER A 54 -16.50 14.14 13.06
N GLU A 55 -16.24 12.83 13.20
CA GLU A 55 -14.91 12.32 13.58
C GLU A 55 -13.91 12.48 12.45
N LEU A 56 -14.31 12.20 11.20
CA LEU A 56 -13.47 12.43 10.03
C LEU A 56 -13.02 13.89 9.95
N GLY A 57 -13.96 14.84 10.10
CA GLY A 57 -13.65 16.27 10.09
C GLY A 57 -12.73 16.67 11.24
N ARG A 58 -12.97 16.18 12.46
CA ARG A 58 -12.13 16.46 13.62
C ARG A 58 -10.72 15.90 13.45
N ASN A 59 -10.59 14.68 12.98
CA ASN A 59 -9.29 14.04 12.72
C ASN A 59 -8.50 14.79 11.66
N ALA A 60 -9.12 15.11 10.51
CA ALA A 60 -8.50 15.92 9.46
C ALA A 60 -7.99 17.26 10.00
N ALA A 61 -8.82 17.99 10.74
CA ALA A 61 -8.45 19.29 11.32
C ALA A 61 -7.29 19.15 12.34
N THR A 62 -7.35 18.16 13.22
CA THR A 62 -6.31 17.91 14.22
C THR A 62 -4.97 17.59 13.58
N GLN A 63 -4.96 16.72 12.56
CA GLN A 63 -3.73 16.40 11.81
C GLN A 63 -3.17 17.62 11.08
N THR A 64 -4.04 18.43 10.47
CA THR A 64 -3.62 19.64 9.77
C THR A 64 -2.96 20.64 10.72
N ILE A 65 -3.54 20.88 11.89
CA ILE A 65 -2.97 21.82 12.88
C ILE A 65 -1.58 21.36 13.35
N LYS A 66 -1.38 20.06 13.56
CA LYS A 66 -0.08 19.50 13.95
C LYS A 66 1.03 19.74 12.91
N LYS A 67 0.67 19.93 11.63
CA LYS A 67 1.62 20.19 10.54
C LYS A 67 2.06 21.65 10.43
N LEU A 68 1.44 22.60 11.15
CA LEU A 68 1.79 24.01 11.08
C LEU A 68 3.23 24.28 11.53
N ASN A 69 3.86 25.28 10.91
CA ASN A 69 5.24 25.71 11.12
C ASN A 69 6.27 24.59 10.88
N PRO A 70 6.23 23.91 9.74
CA PRO A 70 7.17 22.84 9.45
C PRO A 70 8.60 23.37 9.34
N LYS A 71 9.57 22.52 9.67
CA LYS A 71 10.99 22.82 9.57
C LYS A 71 11.63 21.99 8.46
N LYS A 72 12.65 22.55 7.83
CA LYS A 72 13.53 21.80 6.94
C LYS A 72 14.59 21.07 7.77
N ILE A 73 14.89 19.84 7.38
CA ILE A 73 16.00 19.08 7.95
C ILE A 73 17.08 18.88 6.89
N GLY A 74 18.34 18.85 7.31
CA GLY A 74 19.46 18.55 6.41
C GLY A 74 19.44 17.09 5.95
N SER A 75 20.25 16.80 4.92
CA SER A 75 20.41 15.42 4.42
C SER A 75 20.99 14.52 5.50
N ASN A 76 20.28 13.45 5.79
CA ASN A 76 20.62 12.48 6.82
C ASN A 76 20.23 11.07 6.39
N LYS A 77 20.88 10.07 6.97
CA LYS A 77 20.43 8.67 6.91
C LYS A 77 19.65 8.38 8.19
N LEU A 78 18.34 8.24 8.05
CA LEU A 78 17.40 8.03 9.17
C LEU A 78 16.59 6.77 8.96
N SER A 79 16.15 6.17 10.07
CA SER A 79 15.05 5.21 10.03
C SER A 79 13.76 5.94 9.70
N ILE A 80 12.90 5.31 8.88
CA ILE A 80 11.66 5.92 8.40
C ILE A 80 10.49 5.05 8.83
N ILE A 81 9.48 5.68 9.43
CA ILE A 81 8.17 5.04 9.66
C ILE A 81 7.19 5.69 8.68
N PHE A 82 6.49 4.86 7.91
CA PHE A 82 5.40 5.30 7.06
C PHE A 82 4.08 5.14 7.79
N ASP A 83 3.32 6.23 7.88
CA ASP A 83 1.95 6.22 8.42
C ASP A 83 1.10 5.17 7.69
N LYS A 84 0.20 4.49 8.41
CA LYS A 84 -0.67 3.43 7.86
C LYS A 84 -1.49 3.90 6.65
N ARG A 85 -1.87 5.18 6.58
CA ARG A 85 -2.63 5.76 5.46
C ARG A 85 -1.87 5.74 4.13
N ILE A 86 -0.53 5.79 4.17
CA ILE A 86 0.32 5.86 2.97
C ILE A 86 1.09 4.56 2.71
N SER A 87 1.24 3.69 3.69
CA SER A 87 1.98 2.42 3.58
C SER A 87 1.44 1.50 2.48
N LYS A 88 0.14 1.58 2.17
CA LYS A 88 -0.48 0.86 1.04
C LYS A 88 0.18 1.11 -0.32
N GLY A 89 0.87 2.24 -0.49
CA GLY A 89 1.64 2.56 -1.70
C GLY A 89 2.75 1.54 -1.99
N PHE A 90 3.35 0.97 -0.95
CA PHE A 90 4.35 -0.10 -1.09
C PHE A 90 3.74 -1.38 -1.64
N LEU A 91 2.56 -1.78 -1.16
CA LEU A 91 1.83 -2.94 -1.68
C LEU A 91 1.42 -2.74 -3.14
N SER A 92 1.00 -1.54 -3.53
CA SER A 92 0.68 -1.22 -4.92
C SER A 92 1.91 -1.32 -5.82
N SER A 93 3.07 -0.82 -5.38
CA SER A 93 4.33 -0.94 -6.10
C SER A 93 4.80 -2.39 -6.21
N PHE A 94 4.69 -3.15 -5.13
CA PHE A 94 4.98 -4.59 -5.13
C PHE A 94 4.07 -5.34 -6.11
N ALA A 95 2.75 -5.13 -6.06
CA ALA A 95 1.80 -5.75 -7.00
C ALA A 95 2.12 -5.43 -8.47
N GLY A 96 2.50 -4.18 -8.77
CA GLY A 96 2.97 -3.79 -10.10
C GLY A 96 4.24 -4.52 -10.54
N ALA A 97 5.19 -4.71 -9.60
CA ALA A 97 6.45 -5.40 -9.88
C ALA A 97 6.27 -6.90 -10.11
N ILE A 98 5.33 -7.56 -9.43
CA ILE A 98 5.04 -9.00 -9.61
C ILE A 98 3.96 -9.28 -10.67
N SER A 99 3.46 -8.28 -11.40
CA SER A 99 2.52 -8.55 -12.48
C SER A 99 3.20 -9.34 -13.62
N ALA A 100 2.54 -10.38 -14.10
CA ALA A 100 3.11 -11.21 -15.18
C ALA A 100 3.45 -10.38 -16.43
N SER A 101 2.73 -9.29 -16.67
CA SER A 101 3.03 -8.37 -17.78
C SER A 101 4.37 -7.64 -17.59
N SER A 102 4.69 -7.18 -16.37
CA SER A 102 5.98 -6.55 -16.06
C SER A 102 7.13 -7.56 -16.11
N ILE A 103 6.89 -8.78 -15.61
CA ILE A 103 7.85 -9.88 -15.64
C ILE A 103 8.15 -10.30 -17.08
N ALA A 104 7.12 -10.53 -17.90
CA ALA A 104 7.27 -10.96 -19.29
C ALA A 104 7.97 -9.92 -20.18
N ARG A 105 7.79 -8.62 -19.90
CA ARG A 105 8.49 -7.54 -20.59
C ARG A 105 9.91 -7.29 -20.07
N GLY A 106 10.30 -7.90 -18.96
CA GLY A 106 11.59 -7.62 -18.32
C GLY A 106 11.67 -6.23 -17.67
N THR A 107 10.53 -5.65 -17.32
CA THR A 107 10.43 -4.30 -16.72
C THR A 107 10.14 -4.36 -15.23
N SER A 108 10.65 -5.38 -14.55
CA SER A 108 10.52 -5.54 -13.10
C SER A 108 11.84 -5.95 -12.45
N PHE A 109 12.20 -5.28 -11.36
CA PHE A 109 13.33 -5.67 -10.49
C PHE A 109 13.10 -7.02 -9.78
N LEU A 110 11.86 -7.53 -9.78
CA LEU A 110 11.50 -8.85 -9.23
C LEU A 110 11.44 -9.94 -10.33
N LYS A 111 11.86 -9.63 -11.56
CA LYS A 111 12.07 -10.66 -12.59
C LYS A 111 13.07 -11.70 -12.08
N ASP A 112 12.78 -12.98 -12.33
CA ASP A 112 13.60 -14.12 -11.92
C ASP A 112 13.79 -14.27 -10.39
N LYS A 113 12.90 -13.65 -9.57
CA LYS A 113 12.93 -13.72 -8.11
C LYS A 113 11.90 -14.70 -7.51
N LEU A 114 11.17 -15.43 -8.32
CA LEU A 114 10.24 -16.46 -7.83
C LEU A 114 10.99 -17.50 -6.98
N ASN A 115 10.41 -17.89 -5.86
CA ASN A 115 11.00 -18.77 -4.84
C ASN A 115 12.29 -18.24 -4.18
N GLN A 116 12.53 -16.93 -4.24
CA GLN A 116 13.66 -16.29 -3.56
C GLN A 116 13.19 -15.42 -2.41
N LEU A 117 14.06 -15.28 -1.40
CA LEU A 117 13.85 -14.35 -0.28
C LEU A 117 13.99 -12.91 -0.76
N ILE A 118 12.90 -12.16 -0.77
CA ILE A 118 12.84 -10.75 -1.20
C ILE A 118 12.47 -9.79 -0.08
N PHE A 119 11.82 -10.27 0.97
CA PHE A 119 11.47 -9.54 2.19
C PHE A 119 12.18 -10.12 3.41
N SER A 120 12.08 -9.46 4.55
CA SER A 120 12.44 -10.07 5.83
C SER A 120 11.56 -11.30 6.11
N ASN A 121 12.09 -12.28 6.87
CA ASN A 121 11.40 -13.56 7.13
C ASN A 121 10.07 -13.45 7.89
N SER A 122 9.75 -12.28 8.44
CA SER A 122 8.49 -12.05 9.13
C SER A 122 7.35 -11.60 8.21
N ILE A 123 7.62 -11.39 6.93
CA ILE A 123 6.66 -10.80 5.99
C ILE A 123 5.86 -11.88 5.29
N ASN A 124 4.53 -11.76 5.41
CA ASN A 124 3.55 -12.52 4.64
C ASN A 124 2.63 -11.55 3.89
N ILE A 125 2.44 -11.78 2.59
CA ILE A 125 1.55 -11.00 1.74
C ILE A 125 0.57 -11.94 1.06
N ILE A 126 -0.72 -11.66 1.24
CA ILE A 126 -1.82 -12.50 0.76
C ILE A 126 -2.79 -11.64 -0.05
N ASP A 127 -3.30 -12.19 -1.13
CA ASP A 127 -4.41 -11.63 -1.88
C ASP A 127 -5.66 -12.53 -1.73
N LYS A 128 -6.72 -11.99 -1.12
CA LYS A 128 -7.89 -12.75 -0.66
C LYS A 128 -9.19 -12.27 -1.34
N PRO A 129 -9.65 -12.94 -2.40
CA PRO A 129 -10.80 -12.51 -3.20
C PRO A 129 -12.16 -12.73 -2.52
N ASP A 130 -12.22 -13.52 -1.48
CA ASP A 130 -13.41 -13.93 -0.75
C ASP A 130 -13.57 -13.25 0.63
N LEU A 131 -12.84 -12.16 0.85
CA LEU A 131 -12.92 -11.42 2.10
C LEU A 131 -14.31 -10.81 2.27
N ILE A 132 -15.00 -11.16 3.35
CA ILE A 132 -16.33 -10.61 3.68
C ILE A 132 -16.17 -9.09 3.87
N LYS A 133 -17.01 -8.30 3.19
CA LYS A 133 -16.95 -6.83 3.14
C LYS A 133 -15.64 -6.28 2.56
N GLY A 134 -14.82 -7.12 1.88
CA GLY A 134 -13.62 -6.67 1.18
C GLY A 134 -13.99 -5.85 -0.05
N MET A 135 -13.36 -4.69 -0.21
CA MET A 135 -13.65 -3.75 -1.32
C MET A 135 -13.28 -4.30 -2.70
N GLY A 136 -12.29 -5.20 -2.76
CA GLY A 136 -11.81 -5.85 -3.98
C GLY A 136 -12.32 -7.29 -4.15
N SER A 137 -13.28 -7.76 -3.32
CA SER A 137 -13.77 -9.14 -3.40
C SER A 137 -14.48 -9.41 -4.71
N GLN A 138 -14.09 -10.51 -5.38
CA GLN A 138 -14.64 -10.93 -6.68
C GLN A 138 -14.48 -12.44 -6.88
N CYS A 139 -15.45 -13.07 -7.56
CA CYS A 139 -15.49 -14.53 -7.78
C CYS A 139 -14.60 -14.97 -8.96
N PHE A 140 -14.32 -14.09 -9.91
CA PHE A 140 -13.52 -14.33 -11.10
C PHE A 140 -12.87 -13.02 -11.56
N ASP A 141 -11.79 -13.15 -12.31
CA ASP A 141 -11.02 -12.03 -12.85
C ASP A 141 -11.59 -11.49 -14.18
N SER A 142 -10.90 -10.55 -14.81
CA SER A 142 -11.35 -9.92 -16.07
C SER A 142 -11.37 -10.88 -17.27
N GLU A 143 -10.82 -12.08 -17.16
CA GLU A 143 -10.87 -13.15 -18.18
C GLU A 143 -11.89 -14.25 -17.84
N GLY A 144 -12.60 -14.15 -16.70
CA GLY A 144 -13.52 -15.17 -16.23
C GLY A 144 -12.82 -16.34 -15.50
N VAL A 145 -11.55 -16.21 -15.21
CA VAL A 145 -10.81 -17.21 -14.43
C VAL A 145 -11.20 -17.07 -12.95
N LYS A 146 -11.56 -18.18 -12.33
CA LYS A 146 -11.92 -18.23 -10.90
C LYS A 146 -10.78 -17.64 -10.05
N THR A 147 -11.12 -16.78 -9.10
CA THR A 147 -10.19 -16.27 -8.10
C THR A 147 -10.23 -17.12 -6.84
N ASP A 148 -9.05 -17.49 -6.35
CA ASP A 148 -8.87 -18.16 -5.07
C ASP A 148 -7.86 -17.39 -4.21
N THR A 149 -7.81 -17.60 -2.91
CA THR A 149 -6.81 -16.99 -2.03
C THR A 149 -5.41 -17.33 -2.54
N LEU A 150 -4.59 -16.32 -2.72
CA LEU A 150 -3.25 -16.43 -3.28
C LEU A 150 -2.22 -15.90 -2.29
N LYS A 151 -1.32 -16.76 -1.83
CA LYS A 151 -0.14 -16.34 -1.08
C LYS A 151 0.89 -15.82 -2.08
N LEU A 152 1.23 -14.56 -1.96
CA LEU A 152 2.23 -13.92 -2.81
C LEU A 152 3.61 -13.98 -2.20
N VAL A 153 3.67 -13.79 -0.87
CA VAL A 153 4.90 -13.90 -0.09
C VAL A 153 4.60 -14.68 1.18
N SER A 154 5.44 -15.69 1.48
CA SER A 154 5.41 -16.43 2.74
C SER A 154 6.81 -16.42 3.37
N ASN A 155 6.90 -15.98 4.61
CA ASN A 155 8.16 -15.86 5.34
C ASN A 155 9.25 -15.14 4.51
N GLY A 156 8.86 -14.06 3.82
CA GLY A 156 9.74 -13.25 2.99
C GLY A 156 10.03 -13.81 1.60
N ILE A 157 9.62 -15.04 1.28
CA ILE A 157 9.86 -15.70 0.00
C ILE A 157 8.73 -15.37 -0.98
N LEU A 158 9.07 -14.91 -2.18
CA LEU A 158 8.12 -14.69 -3.27
C LEU A 158 7.64 -16.02 -3.84
N GLU A 159 6.37 -16.37 -3.61
CA GLU A 159 5.80 -17.65 -4.05
C GLU A 159 5.07 -17.54 -5.39
N ASN A 160 4.43 -16.42 -5.67
CA ASN A 160 3.61 -16.27 -6.86
C ASN A 160 3.74 -14.89 -7.50
N TYR A 161 3.67 -14.86 -8.83
CA TYR A 161 3.36 -13.67 -9.61
C TYR A 161 1.83 -13.52 -9.77
N LEU A 162 1.37 -12.33 -10.17
CA LEU A 162 -0.02 -12.09 -10.58
C LEU A 162 -0.14 -12.43 -12.06
N VAL A 163 -0.77 -13.55 -12.39
CA VAL A 163 -0.70 -14.16 -13.72
C VAL A 163 -2.06 -14.12 -14.41
N ASP A 164 -2.14 -13.40 -15.54
CA ASP A 164 -3.21 -13.47 -16.53
C ASP A 164 -2.92 -14.58 -17.56
N THR A 165 -3.90 -14.93 -18.41
CA THR A 165 -3.76 -16.00 -19.38
C THR A 165 -2.72 -15.71 -20.45
N TYR A 166 -2.67 -14.47 -20.98
CA TYR A 166 -1.77 -14.10 -22.07
C TYR A 166 -0.30 -14.09 -21.63
N ASN A 167 0.01 -13.40 -20.54
CA ASN A 167 1.37 -13.33 -20.02
C ASN A 167 1.80 -14.65 -19.37
N GLY A 168 0.85 -15.40 -18.80
CA GLY A 168 1.09 -16.75 -18.32
C GLY A 168 1.63 -17.68 -19.40
N LYS A 169 1.04 -17.66 -20.61
CA LYS A 169 1.56 -18.43 -21.76
C LYS A 169 2.99 -18.04 -22.13
N LYS A 170 3.33 -16.74 -22.08
CA LYS A 170 4.69 -16.26 -22.35
C LYS A 170 5.72 -16.73 -21.33
N LEU A 171 5.29 -16.84 -20.08
CA LEU A 171 6.15 -17.20 -18.94
C LEU A 171 6.12 -18.71 -18.64
N ASN A 172 5.36 -19.50 -19.41
CA ASN A 172 5.05 -20.90 -19.13
C ASN A 172 4.45 -21.12 -17.72
N LEU A 173 3.57 -20.20 -17.32
CA LEU A 173 2.82 -20.23 -16.04
C LEU A 173 1.32 -20.32 -16.35
N LYS A 174 0.58 -20.95 -15.43
CA LYS A 174 -0.89 -20.97 -15.48
C LYS A 174 -1.45 -19.67 -14.88
N SER A 175 -2.53 -19.14 -15.51
CA SER A 175 -3.29 -18.05 -14.91
C SER A 175 -3.79 -18.43 -13.50
N ASN A 176 -3.68 -17.49 -12.56
CA ASN A 176 -4.13 -17.65 -11.19
C ASN A 176 -5.29 -16.72 -10.82
N GLY A 177 -6.05 -16.29 -11.83
CA GLY A 177 -7.22 -15.46 -11.65
C GLY A 177 -6.87 -14.03 -11.24
N ARG A 178 -5.81 -13.47 -11.82
CA ARG A 178 -5.34 -12.10 -11.53
C ARG A 178 -5.20 -11.23 -12.77
N SER A 179 -5.98 -11.55 -13.81
CA SER A 179 -6.18 -10.61 -14.92
C SER A 179 -6.96 -9.39 -14.40
N GLY A 180 -6.35 -8.23 -14.50
CA GLY A 180 -6.87 -6.98 -13.89
C GLY A 180 -6.22 -6.60 -12.56
N GLY A 181 -5.37 -7.45 -11.99
CA GLY A 181 -4.60 -7.15 -10.78
C GLY A 181 -5.03 -7.92 -9.53
N THR A 182 -4.71 -7.35 -8.38
CA THR A 182 -5.04 -7.92 -7.07
C THR A 182 -6.51 -7.69 -6.70
N THR A 183 -6.99 -8.49 -5.76
CA THR A 183 -8.32 -8.35 -5.13
C THR A 183 -8.17 -7.59 -3.79
N ASN A 184 -8.22 -8.28 -2.67
CA ASN A 184 -7.93 -7.68 -1.37
C ASN A 184 -6.51 -8.09 -0.95
N LEU A 185 -5.56 -7.28 -1.35
CA LEU A 185 -4.14 -7.46 -1.05
C LEU A 185 -3.81 -6.87 0.32
N TYR A 186 -3.21 -7.66 1.20
CA TYR A 186 -2.79 -7.18 2.51
C TYR A 186 -1.49 -7.84 2.99
N LEU A 187 -0.80 -7.11 3.85
CA LEU A 187 0.27 -7.61 4.71
C LEU A 187 -0.34 -8.18 6.00
N GLU A 188 0.15 -9.30 6.47
CA GLU A 188 -0.16 -9.74 7.84
C GLU A 188 0.51 -8.81 8.85
N ASN A 189 -0.18 -8.57 9.98
CA ASN A 189 0.32 -7.71 11.03
C ASN A 189 1.64 -8.23 11.62
N GLY A 190 2.53 -7.29 11.97
CA GLY A 190 3.72 -7.60 12.75
C GLY A 190 3.41 -7.84 14.23
N ASN A 191 4.48 -8.05 14.99
CA ASN A 191 4.37 -8.31 16.45
C ASN A 191 4.78 -7.10 17.31
N ILE A 192 5.22 -6.01 16.69
CA ILE A 192 5.71 -4.82 17.39
C ILE A 192 4.55 -3.83 17.53
N ASN A 193 4.29 -3.35 18.73
CA ASN A 193 3.31 -2.30 18.91
C ASN A 193 3.84 -0.95 18.37
N TYR A 194 2.93 -0.05 18.07
CA TYR A 194 3.26 1.24 17.47
C TYR A 194 4.18 2.10 18.34
N GLU A 195 3.97 2.11 19.66
CA GLU A 195 4.77 2.88 20.62
C GLU A 195 6.21 2.37 20.70
N ASP A 196 6.43 1.05 20.65
CA ASP A 196 7.76 0.44 20.64
C ASP A 196 8.46 0.71 19.30
N LEU A 197 7.71 0.70 18.19
CA LEU A 197 8.26 1.07 16.89
C LEU A 197 8.76 2.52 16.88
N LEU A 198 8.02 3.46 17.48
CA LEU A 198 8.46 4.86 17.61
C LEU A 198 9.71 5.02 18.47
N LYS A 199 9.97 4.10 19.40
CA LYS A 199 11.15 4.10 20.28
C LYS A 199 12.31 3.25 19.75
N SER A 200 12.12 2.56 18.63
CA SER A 200 13.11 1.61 18.09
C SER A 200 14.46 2.25 17.74
N HIS A 201 14.48 3.55 17.48
CA HIS A 201 15.67 4.33 17.17
C HIS A 201 15.61 5.70 17.86
N SER A 202 16.77 6.25 18.17
CA SER A 202 16.87 7.58 18.82
C SER A 202 16.29 8.70 17.96
N LYS A 203 16.33 8.55 16.63
CA LYS A 203 15.83 9.54 15.68
C LYS A 203 15.16 8.86 14.49
N ILE A 204 13.92 9.25 14.21
CA ILE A 204 13.06 8.65 13.18
C ILE A 204 12.38 9.77 12.39
N LEU A 205 12.23 9.56 11.10
CA LEU A 205 11.33 10.36 10.26
C LEU A 205 9.99 9.62 10.15
N TYR A 206 8.94 10.16 10.75
CA TYR A 206 7.57 9.66 10.60
C TYR A 206 6.89 10.35 9.44
N VAL A 207 6.62 9.64 8.36
CA VAL A 207 6.11 10.17 7.09
C VAL A 207 4.60 10.00 7.02
N THR A 208 3.90 11.13 6.83
CA THR A 208 2.43 11.16 6.75
C THR A 208 1.89 11.38 5.35
N GLU A 209 2.73 11.86 4.43
CA GLU A 209 2.35 12.09 3.03
C GLU A 209 3.56 11.92 2.13
N THR A 210 3.35 11.34 0.95
CA THR A 210 4.34 11.26 -0.14
C THR A 210 3.79 11.94 -1.38
N ILE A 211 4.67 12.63 -2.12
CA ILE A 211 4.33 13.41 -3.31
C ILE A 211 5.13 12.88 -4.50
N GLY A 212 4.42 12.61 -5.59
CA GLY A 212 4.99 12.14 -6.84
C GLY A 212 4.96 10.63 -7.04
N HIS A 213 5.36 10.20 -8.23
CA HIS A 213 5.44 8.79 -8.64
C HIS A 213 6.92 8.37 -8.61
N GLY A 214 7.45 8.14 -7.42
CA GLY A 214 8.89 7.94 -7.21
C GLY A 214 9.38 6.51 -7.33
N THR A 215 8.59 5.57 -7.83
CA THR A 215 9.00 4.16 -7.96
C THR A 215 9.40 3.83 -9.39
N ASN A 216 10.65 3.41 -9.58
CA ASN A 216 11.10 2.79 -10.81
C ASN A 216 11.01 1.26 -10.67
N LEU A 217 10.00 0.66 -11.28
CA LEU A 217 9.79 -0.79 -11.19
C LEU A 217 10.86 -1.61 -11.93
N VAL A 218 11.66 -1.01 -12.82
CA VAL A 218 12.74 -1.72 -13.54
C VAL A 218 13.94 -1.95 -12.63
N THR A 219 14.33 -0.92 -11.89
CA THR A 219 15.54 -0.93 -11.03
C THR A 219 15.23 -1.16 -9.55
N GLY A 220 13.99 -0.92 -9.13
CA GLY A 220 13.59 -0.90 -7.72
C GLY A 220 13.89 0.42 -7.02
N ASP A 221 14.38 1.44 -7.72
CA ASP A 221 14.68 2.72 -7.11
C ASP A 221 13.40 3.43 -6.65
N TYR A 222 13.49 4.02 -5.48
CA TYR A 222 12.43 4.78 -4.82
C TYR A 222 12.91 6.18 -4.49
N SER A 223 12.21 7.20 -4.99
CA SER A 223 12.53 8.60 -4.68
C SER A 223 11.26 9.43 -4.72
N VAL A 224 10.81 9.92 -3.57
CA VAL A 224 9.55 10.68 -3.43
C VAL A 224 9.78 11.92 -2.59
N GLY A 225 9.06 13.00 -2.92
CA GLY A 225 8.85 14.10 -2.00
C GLY A 225 8.05 13.60 -0.79
N ALA A 226 8.31 14.12 0.40
CA ALA A 226 7.63 13.70 1.60
C ALA A 226 7.41 14.85 2.59
N THR A 227 6.34 14.66 3.40
CA THR A 227 6.10 15.46 4.60
C THR A 227 5.82 14.53 5.79
N GLY A 228 6.09 15.01 6.98
CA GLY A 228 5.91 14.20 8.17
C GLY A 228 6.35 14.90 9.44
N PHE A 229 6.88 14.12 10.36
CA PHE A 229 7.35 14.61 11.65
C PHE A 229 8.72 14.02 11.99
N LEU A 230 9.57 14.84 12.61
CA LEU A 230 10.73 14.31 13.27
C LEU A 230 10.31 13.74 14.63
N VAL A 231 10.72 12.51 14.89
CA VAL A 231 10.52 11.81 16.18
C VAL A 231 11.88 11.58 16.80
N GLU A 232 12.05 11.93 18.07
CA GLU A 232 13.26 11.68 18.84
C GLU A 232 12.88 10.97 20.16
N ASN A 233 13.47 9.80 20.38
CA ASN A 233 13.23 8.95 21.55
C ASN A 233 11.73 8.62 21.78
N GLY A 234 11.01 8.40 20.69
CA GLY A 234 9.58 8.08 20.70
C GLY A 234 8.64 9.29 20.81
N GLU A 235 9.14 10.51 20.84
CA GLU A 235 8.35 11.73 20.95
C GLU A 235 8.33 12.53 19.65
N PHE A 236 7.16 12.97 19.20
CA PHE A 236 7.02 13.88 18.07
C PHE A 236 7.55 15.27 18.44
N LYS A 237 8.58 15.75 17.73
CA LYS A 237 9.24 17.04 18.04
C LYS A 237 8.69 18.20 17.21
N TYR A 238 8.69 18.07 15.89
CA TYR A 238 8.16 19.10 15.00
C TYR A 238 7.84 18.53 13.62
N PRO A 239 6.91 19.17 12.90
CA PRO A 239 6.61 18.78 11.52
C PRO A 239 7.76 19.14 10.58
N VAL A 240 7.90 18.33 9.51
CA VAL A 240 8.95 18.46 8.49
C VAL A 240 8.28 18.41 7.12
N ASN A 241 8.66 19.31 6.22
CA ASN A 241 8.22 19.31 4.83
C ASN A 241 9.38 19.54 3.85
N GLU A 242 9.04 19.52 2.55
CA GLU A 242 9.99 19.77 1.44
C GLU A 242 11.24 18.88 1.53
N ILE A 243 11.06 17.62 1.93
CA ILE A 243 12.13 16.63 1.97
C ILE A 243 11.95 15.60 0.86
N THR A 244 13.04 14.96 0.49
CA THR A 244 13.04 13.81 -0.42
C THR A 244 13.51 12.58 0.32
N ILE A 245 12.73 11.49 0.21
CA ILE A 245 13.13 10.17 0.66
C ILE A 245 13.63 9.41 -0.56
N ALA A 246 14.83 8.85 -0.46
CA ALA A 246 15.43 8.02 -1.50
C ALA A 246 15.86 6.66 -0.93
N GLY A 247 15.69 5.61 -1.71
CA GLY A 247 16.06 4.25 -1.36
C GLY A 247 15.96 3.31 -2.56
N ASN A 248 16.09 2.02 -2.30
CA ASN A 248 15.86 0.97 -3.30
C ASN A 248 15.05 -0.16 -2.67
N PHE A 249 14.00 -0.63 -3.33
CA PHE A 249 13.10 -1.64 -2.81
C PHE A 249 13.78 -2.98 -2.51
N ASN A 250 14.86 -3.34 -3.24
CA ASN A 250 15.61 -4.55 -2.92
C ASN A 250 16.21 -4.51 -1.50
N GLU A 251 16.59 -3.32 -1.02
CA GLU A 251 17.09 -3.12 0.34
C GLU A 251 15.96 -2.84 1.33
N MET A 252 15.00 -2.00 0.96
CA MET A 252 13.88 -1.61 1.82
C MET A 252 13.05 -2.82 2.23
N PHE A 253 12.71 -3.72 1.30
CA PHE A 253 11.92 -4.91 1.58
C PHE A 253 12.60 -5.88 2.55
N LYS A 254 13.91 -6.02 2.48
CA LYS A 254 14.68 -6.87 3.40
C LYS A 254 14.76 -6.32 4.82
N ASN A 255 14.64 -4.99 4.95
CA ASN A 255 14.78 -4.28 6.22
C ASN A 255 13.44 -3.75 6.77
N ILE A 256 12.32 -4.15 6.18
CA ILE A 256 11.00 -3.72 6.63
C ILE A 256 10.63 -4.38 7.95
N THR A 257 10.06 -3.59 8.84
CA THR A 257 9.46 -4.03 10.11
C THR A 257 8.01 -3.57 10.16
N LEU A 258 7.10 -4.44 10.57
CA LEU A 258 5.67 -4.16 10.60
C LEU A 258 5.19 -3.97 12.04
N ALA A 259 4.37 -2.95 12.23
CA ALA A 259 3.60 -2.79 13.45
C ALA A 259 2.41 -3.79 13.48
N ASN A 260 1.77 -3.90 14.65
CA ASN A 260 0.64 -4.81 14.86
C ASN A 260 -0.73 -4.15 14.61
N ASP A 261 -0.76 -2.91 14.14
CA ASP A 261 -1.96 -2.09 13.91
C ASP A 261 -2.18 -1.74 12.41
N LEU A 262 -1.71 -2.58 11.50
CA LEU A 262 -1.99 -2.45 10.06
C LEU A 262 -3.49 -2.64 9.78
N GLU A 263 -4.04 -1.79 8.89
CA GLU A 263 -5.46 -1.80 8.47
C GLU A 263 -5.61 -2.10 6.96
#